data_d722507ff143cb5bd7ade3b8120cf936
#
_entry.id   d722507ff143cb5bd7ade3b8120cf936
#
_cell.length_a   1.000
_cell.length_b   1.000
_cell.length_c   1.000
_cell.angle_alpha   90.00
_cell.angle_beta   90.00
_cell.angle_gamma   90.00
#
_symmetry.space_group_name_H-M   'P 1'
#
loop_
_entity.id
_entity.type
_entity.pdbx_description
1 polymer ?
#
loop_
_entity_poly.entity_id
_entity_poly.type
_entity_poly.pdbx_seq_one_letter_code
_entity_poly.pdbx_strand_id
1 'polypeptide(L)'
;MFTAHARVALMAALAAVVTLPAHAADTMAKIRETRTIVLGVREAARPFSFVNAQKQSVGYSVDLCLNAVDEIKRELKLSDIKVQYKLVTGPERIPKLLAGEIDLECGSTTNTMARQEKVDFSYTFFVAAMRVLTPKDVQIEAVKDLNGLPIALSKGTTSEKLFTQLAGGELQAQLTTYANNGEAYKALREGKVRAFPQDDSLLLGLAAGDKALDALNVSSLALSVEPYAVMVRKGDTALLAVVDRSLARIYASGEINALYDKWFKTDALTIKMGRLTRDSFTRPNKQAGVAMLLGYSI
;
A
#
# COMPACT_ATOMS: atom_id res chain seq x y z
N MET A 1 23.89 16.69 -81.26
CA MET A 1 23.66 17.31 -79.95
C MET A 1 22.76 16.41 -79.16
N PHE A 2 23.32 15.62 -78.23
CA PHE A 2 22.60 14.66 -77.43
C PHE A 2 22.54 15.16 -75.98
N THR A 3 21.34 15.40 -75.48
CA THR A 3 21.10 15.73 -74.08
C THR A 3 20.80 14.47 -73.28
N ALA A 4 21.68 14.14 -72.34
CA ALA A 4 21.52 13.04 -71.43
C ALA A 4 20.59 13.41 -70.23
N HIS A 5 19.52 12.65 -70.05
CA HIS A 5 18.64 12.81 -68.87
C HIS A 5 19.10 11.81 -67.79
N ALA A 6 19.67 12.32 -66.70
CA ALA A 6 19.98 11.55 -65.53
C ALA A 6 18.70 11.33 -64.70
N ARG A 7 18.26 10.08 -64.56
CA ARG A 7 17.19 9.66 -63.63
C ARG A 7 17.81 9.34 -62.28
N VAL A 8 17.55 10.21 -61.30
CA VAL A 8 17.88 9.94 -59.91
C VAL A 8 16.75 9.10 -59.33
N ALA A 9 17.04 7.83 -59.01
CA ALA A 9 16.12 6.94 -58.29
C ALA A 9 16.30 7.18 -56.78
N LEU A 10 15.30 7.78 -56.15
CA LEU A 10 15.23 7.99 -54.72
C LEU A 10 14.71 6.71 -54.08
N MET A 11 15.59 5.88 -53.50
CA MET A 11 15.18 4.73 -52.65
C MET A 11 14.76 5.24 -51.29
N ALA A 12 13.47 5.26 -51.01
CA ALA A 12 12.92 5.45 -49.68
C ALA A 12 13.07 4.13 -48.89
N ALA A 13 14.04 4.08 -48.00
CA ALA A 13 14.14 2.98 -47.01
C ALA A 13 13.05 3.13 -45.94
N LEU A 14 12.00 2.31 -46.04
CA LEU A 14 10.97 2.19 -44.99
C LEU A 14 11.57 1.47 -43.81
N ALA A 15 12.01 2.21 -42.78
CA ALA A 15 12.40 1.63 -41.50
C ALA A 15 11.13 1.10 -40.78
N ALA A 16 10.89 -0.21 -40.88
CA ALA A 16 9.86 -0.87 -40.06
C ALA A 16 10.27 -0.75 -38.61
N VAL A 17 9.63 0.13 -37.87
CA VAL A 17 9.72 0.17 -36.38
C VAL A 17 9.01 -1.08 -35.91
N VAL A 18 9.79 -2.14 -35.60
CA VAL A 18 9.30 -3.31 -34.91
C VAL A 18 9.00 -2.86 -33.48
N THR A 19 7.75 -2.49 -33.21
CA THR A 19 7.25 -2.34 -31.85
C THR A 19 7.24 -3.73 -31.23
N LEU A 20 8.31 -4.06 -30.48
CA LEU A 20 8.29 -5.22 -29.60
C LEU A 20 7.11 -5.05 -28.66
N PRO A 21 6.19 -6.03 -28.55
CA PRO A 21 5.15 -5.95 -27.54
C PRO A 21 5.85 -5.80 -26.19
N ALA A 22 5.46 -4.79 -25.40
CA ALA A 22 5.87 -4.71 -24.02
C ALA A 22 5.44 -6.03 -23.37
N HIS A 23 6.38 -6.94 -23.16
CA HIS A 23 6.11 -8.19 -22.45
C HIS A 23 5.58 -7.79 -21.09
N ALA A 24 4.32 -8.11 -20.82
CA ALA A 24 3.81 -8.09 -19.46
C ALA A 24 4.85 -8.84 -18.60
N ALA A 25 5.31 -8.21 -17.53
CA ALA A 25 6.41 -8.76 -16.72
C ALA A 25 6.00 -10.15 -16.24
N ASP A 26 6.63 -11.19 -16.77
CA ASP A 26 6.39 -12.57 -16.32
C ASP A 26 7.24 -12.84 -15.08
N THR A 27 6.74 -12.38 -13.94
CA THR A 27 7.41 -12.58 -12.66
C THR A 27 7.48 -14.05 -12.28
N MET A 28 6.50 -14.86 -12.70
CA MET A 28 6.52 -16.30 -12.42
C MET A 28 7.67 -16.98 -13.16
N ALA A 29 7.95 -16.61 -14.43
CA ALA A 29 9.12 -17.10 -15.16
C ALA A 29 10.42 -16.65 -14.51
N LYS A 30 10.54 -15.36 -14.13
CA LYS A 30 11.70 -14.83 -13.41
C LYS A 30 11.97 -15.61 -12.12
N ILE A 31 10.93 -15.89 -11.31
CA ILE A 31 11.09 -16.64 -10.06
C ILE A 31 11.51 -18.07 -10.34
N ARG A 32 10.96 -18.72 -11.38
CA ARG A 32 11.35 -20.08 -11.79
C ARG A 32 12.83 -20.15 -12.14
N GLU A 33 13.34 -19.15 -12.85
CA GLU A 33 14.74 -19.10 -13.28
C GLU A 33 15.69 -18.76 -12.13
N THR A 34 15.39 -17.67 -11.40
CA THR A 34 16.30 -17.09 -10.40
C THR A 34 16.17 -17.71 -9.01
N ARG A 35 15.13 -18.48 -8.76
CA ARG A 35 14.77 -19.01 -7.42
C ARG A 35 14.68 -17.92 -6.36
N THR A 36 14.31 -16.70 -6.76
CA THR A 36 14.28 -15.54 -5.86
C THR A 36 13.02 -14.72 -6.10
N ILE A 37 12.39 -14.31 -4.98
CA ILE A 37 11.31 -13.34 -4.95
C ILE A 37 11.71 -12.17 -4.04
N VAL A 38 11.41 -10.94 -4.45
CA VAL A 38 11.70 -9.73 -3.69
C VAL A 38 10.40 -9.11 -3.19
N LEU A 39 10.20 -9.08 -1.88
CA LEU A 39 9.06 -8.47 -1.23
C LEU A 39 9.38 -7.03 -0.84
N GLY A 40 8.61 -6.08 -1.36
CA GLY A 40 8.64 -4.68 -0.93
C GLY A 40 7.92 -4.54 0.40
N VAL A 41 8.64 -4.13 1.44
CA VAL A 41 8.13 -4.05 2.83
C VAL A 41 8.34 -2.65 3.41
N ARG A 42 7.60 -2.32 4.45
CA ARG A 42 7.63 -0.99 5.07
C ARG A 42 8.46 -1.00 6.35
N GLU A 43 9.01 0.16 6.70
CA GLU A 43 9.74 0.34 7.93
C GLU A 43 8.82 0.59 9.14
N ALA A 44 7.74 1.38 8.96
CA ALA A 44 6.91 1.90 10.04
C ALA A 44 5.41 1.88 9.69
N ALA A 45 4.87 0.70 9.31
CA ALA A 45 3.45 0.49 9.05
C ALA A 45 2.89 -0.64 9.94
N ARG A 46 3.08 -0.53 11.27
CA ARG A 46 2.49 -1.47 12.25
C ARG A 46 0.96 -1.44 12.19
N PRO A 47 0.30 -2.60 12.34
CA PRO A 47 0.84 -3.96 12.49
C PRO A 47 1.04 -4.70 11.16
N PHE A 48 0.94 -4.03 10.01
CA PHE A 48 0.94 -4.65 8.67
C PHE A 48 2.32 -5.01 8.15
N SER A 49 3.25 -4.05 8.16
CA SER A 49 4.61 -4.21 7.64
C SER A 49 5.54 -3.25 8.36
N PHE A 50 6.49 -3.76 9.12
CA PHE A 50 7.41 -2.95 9.91
C PHE A 50 8.70 -3.71 10.23
N VAL A 51 9.72 -2.97 10.66
CA VAL A 51 10.96 -3.55 11.17
C VAL A 51 10.84 -3.72 12.69
N ASN A 52 11.02 -4.95 13.18
CA ASN A 52 10.99 -5.26 14.61
C ASN A 52 12.32 -4.93 15.32
N ALA A 53 12.37 -5.15 16.63
CA ALA A 53 13.58 -4.91 17.43
C ALA A 53 14.78 -5.78 17.00
N GLN A 54 14.54 -6.94 16.40
CA GLN A 54 15.54 -7.85 15.84
C GLN A 54 15.93 -7.48 14.40
N LYS A 55 15.54 -6.30 13.92
CA LYS A 55 15.76 -5.79 12.55
C LYS A 55 15.18 -6.67 11.43
N GLN A 56 14.13 -7.42 11.73
CA GLN A 56 13.43 -8.25 10.78
C GLN A 56 12.19 -7.53 10.24
N SER A 57 11.92 -7.69 8.94
CA SER A 57 10.67 -7.23 8.32
C SER A 57 9.55 -8.20 8.66
N VAL A 58 8.56 -7.73 9.40
CA VAL A 58 7.45 -8.55 9.94
C VAL A 58 6.13 -7.79 9.83
N GLY A 59 5.01 -8.49 10.00
CA GLY A 59 3.68 -7.90 10.06
C GLY A 59 2.63 -8.72 9.32
N TYR A 60 1.38 -8.32 9.46
CA TYR A 60 0.24 -9.02 8.89
C TYR A 60 0.33 -9.17 7.36
N SER A 61 0.62 -8.10 6.64
CA SER A 61 0.78 -8.15 5.18
C SER A 61 2.01 -8.94 4.74
N VAL A 62 3.06 -8.93 5.56
CA VAL A 62 4.27 -9.73 5.30
C VAL A 62 3.95 -11.21 5.41
N ASP A 63 3.20 -11.63 6.44
CA ASP A 63 2.75 -13.02 6.59
C ASP A 63 1.84 -13.45 5.43
N LEU A 64 0.93 -12.57 4.97
CA LEU A 64 0.08 -12.85 3.80
C LEU A 64 0.92 -13.03 2.52
N CYS A 65 1.94 -12.20 2.32
CA CYS A 65 2.85 -12.36 1.19
C CYS A 65 3.68 -13.66 1.29
N LEU A 66 4.08 -14.06 2.49
CA LEU A 66 4.77 -15.35 2.69
C LEU A 66 3.85 -16.54 2.37
N ASN A 67 2.58 -16.48 2.71
CA ASN A 67 1.58 -17.46 2.26
C ASN A 67 1.47 -17.48 0.71
N ALA A 68 1.54 -16.31 0.06
CA ALA A 68 1.55 -16.25 -1.39
C ALA A 68 2.83 -16.84 -1.98
N VAL A 69 3.99 -16.68 -1.33
CA VAL A 69 5.25 -17.34 -1.73
C VAL A 69 5.13 -18.86 -1.65
N ASP A 70 4.47 -19.39 -0.63
CA ASP A 70 4.25 -20.84 -0.54
C ASP A 70 3.29 -21.35 -1.62
N GLU A 71 2.32 -20.53 -2.04
CA GLU A 71 1.47 -20.84 -3.20
C GLU A 71 2.27 -20.80 -4.50
N ILE A 72 3.18 -19.83 -4.67
CA ILE A 72 4.10 -19.76 -5.82
C ILE A 72 4.99 -21.00 -5.88
N LYS A 73 5.54 -21.47 -4.76
CA LYS A 73 6.31 -22.71 -4.71
C LYS A 73 5.50 -23.90 -5.22
N ARG A 74 4.24 -24.02 -4.79
CA ARG A 74 3.34 -25.11 -5.25
C ARG A 74 3.08 -25.01 -6.75
N GLU A 75 2.74 -23.85 -7.25
CA GLU A 75 2.46 -23.59 -8.67
C GLU A 75 3.66 -23.90 -9.56
N LEU A 76 4.84 -23.48 -9.15
CA LEU A 76 6.08 -23.68 -9.90
C LEU A 76 6.72 -25.06 -9.66
N LYS A 77 6.17 -25.86 -8.73
CA LYS A 77 6.74 -27.14 -8.25
C LYS A 77 8.18 -27.00 -7.76
N LEU A 78 8.44 -25.94 -7.00
CA LEU A 78 9.73 -25.60 -6.42
C LEU A 78 9.70 -25.81 -4.90
N SER A 79 10.72 -26.46 -4.34
CA SER A 79 10.88 -26.63 -2.90
C SER A 79 11.51 -25.40 -2.24
N ASP A 80 12.37 -24.68 -2.97
CA ASP A 80 13.20 -23.59 -2.50
C ASP A 80 12.99 -22.32 -3.34
N ILE A 81 12.56 -21.27 -2.69
CA ILE A 81 12.55 -19.90 -3.22
C ILE A 81 13.16 -19.01 -2.15
N LYS A 82 14.23 -18.31 -2.50
CA LYS A 82 14.84 -17.32 -1.62
C LYS A 82 13.96 -16.08 -1.54
N VAL A 83 13.47 -15.74 -0.36
CA VAL A 83 12.75 -14.50 -0.10
C VAL A 83 13.75 -13.41 0.26
N GLN A 84 13.70 -12.30 -0.47
CA GLN A 84 14.43 -11.07 -0.16
C GLN A 84 13.45 -9.99 0.24
N TYR A 85 13.82 -9.17 1.22
CA TYR A 85 13.03 -8.04 1.66
C TYR A 85 13.71 -6.75 1.21
N LYS A 86 12.93 -5.84 0.61
CA LYS A 86 13.41 -4.51 0.22
C LYS A 86 12.52 -3.45 0.86
N LEU A 87 13.12 -2.59 1.69
CA LEU A 87 12.40 -1.47 2.28
C LEU A 87 11.96 -0.49 1.19
N VAL A 88 10.69 -0.08 1.28
CA VAL A 88 10.09 0.92 0.40
C VAL A 88 9.34 1.96 1.21
N THR A 89 9.50 3.22 0.84
CA THR A 89 8.70 4.34 1.36
C THR A 89 7.37 4.46 0.63
N GLY A 90 6.48 5.32 1.11
CA GLY A 90 5.20 5.60 0.44
C GLY A 90 5.36 5.94 -1.04
N PRO A 91 6.18 6.94 -1.41
CA PRO A 91 6.37 7.33 -2.81
C PRO A 91 7.16 6.33 -3.65
N GLU A 92 8.03 5.49 -3.05
CA GLU A 92 8.90 4.57 -3.80
C GLU A 92 8.22 3.24 -4.20
N ARG A 93 7.19 2.80 -3.46
CA ARG A 93 6.61 1.45 -3.62
C ARG A 93 6.12 1.16 -5.04
N ILE A 94 5.41 2.09 -5.69
CA ILE A 94 4.94 1.91 -7.07
C ILE A 94 6.10 2.01 -8.08
N PRO A 95 6.95 3.03 -8.07
CA PRO A 95 8.12 3.07 -8.95
C PRO A 95 9.01 1.83 -8.87
N LYS A 96 9.34 1.35 -7.66
CA LYS A 96 10.17 0.16 -7.49
C LYS A 96 9.48 -1.13 -7.97
N LEU A 97 8.16 -1.23 -7.81
CA LEU A 97 7.39 -2.35 -8.34
C LEU A 97 7.41 -2.34 -9.88
N LEU A 98 7.19 -1.19 -10.49
CA LEU A 98 7.21 -1.03 -11.96
C LEU A 98 8.60 -1.27 -12.55
N ALA A 99 9.66 -0.87 -11.84
CA ALA A 99 11.04 -1.11 -12.23
C ALA A 99 11.50 -2.57 -12.03
N GLY A 100 10.67 -3.44 -11.45
CA GLY A 100 11.04 -4.83 -11.16
C GLY A 100 12.02 -5.00 -10.00
N GLU A 101 12.23 -3.95 -9.23
CA GLU A 101 13.10 -4.00 -8.03
C GLU A 101 12.44 -4.75 -6.87
N ILE A 102 11.13 -4.82 -6.85
CA ILE A 102 10.31 -5.67 -5.99
C ILE A 102 9.28 -6.42 -6.85
N ASP A 103 8.87 -7.60 -6.41
CA ASP A 103 7.90 -8.44 -7.12
C ASP A 103 6.49 -8.31 -6.54
N LEU A 104 6.37 -8.21 -5.22
CA LEU A 104 5.15 -7.94 -4.48
C LEU A 104 5.37 -6.73 -3.56
N GLU A 105 4.37 -5.87 -3.41
CA GLU A 105 4.38 -4.88 -2.32
C GLU A 105 3.49 -5.37 -1.18
N CYS A 106 4.11 -5.58 -0.04
CA CYS A 106 3.56 -6.23 1.16
C CYS A 106 3.42 -5.21 2.30
N GLY A 107 2.74 -4.11 2.04
CA GLY A 107 2.56 -3.02 2.99
C GLY A 107 1.11 -2.84 3.44
N SER A 108 0.75 -1.58 3.67
CA SER A 108 -0.60 -1.10 3.97
C SER A 108 -1.09 -0.20 2.83
N THR A 109 -1.08 -0.74 1.61
CA THR A 109 -1.40 0.07 0.44
C THR A 109 -2.87 -0.01 0.12
N THR A 110 -3.54 1.13 0.19
CA THR A 110 -4.92 1.29 -0.24
C THR A 110 -5.04 1.05 -1.73
N ASN A 111 -5.93 0.18 -2.12
CA ASN A 111 -6.37 0.03 -3.49
C ASN A 111 -7.22 1.25 -3.86
N THR A 112 -6.71 2.12 -4.74
CA THR A 112 -7.44 3.29 -5.26
C THR A 112 -7.53 3.25 -6.77
N MET A 113 -8.54 3.89 -7.36
CA MET A 113 -8.68 3.96 -8.83
C MET A 113 -7.41 4.51 -9.50
N ALA A 114 -6.85 5.60 -8.98
CA ALA A 114 -5.64 6.22 -9.52
C ALA A 114 -4.40 5.29 -9.45
N ARG A 115 -4.33 4.40 -8.45
CA ARG A 115 -3.26 3.40 -8.37
C ARG A 115 -3.53 2.22 -9.29
N GLN A 116 -4.79 1.82 -9.49
CA GLN A 116 -5.18 0.77 -10.44
C GLN A 116 -4.81 1.10 -11.89
N GLU A 117 -4.67 2.37 -12.25
CA GLU A 117 -4.16 2.76 -13.56
C GLU A 117 -2.71 2.28 -13.79
N LYS A 118 -1.91 2.19 -12.73
CA LYS A 118 -0.46 1.92 -12.78
C LYS A 118 -0.08 0.50 -12.38
N VAL A 119 -0.81 -0.10 -11.47
CA VAL A 119 -0.53 -1.42 -10.86
C VAL A 119 -1.81 -2.23 -10.74
N ASP A 120 -1.68 -3.54 -10.54
CA ASP A 120 -2.81 -4.40 -10.21
C ASP A 120 -2.81 -4.77 -8.74
N PHE A 121 -3.99 -5.00 -8.18
CA PHE A 121 -4.22 -5.31 -6.79
C PHE A 121 -4.82 -6.70 -6.60
N SER A 122 -4.41 -7.38 -5.56
CA SER A 122 -5.03 -8.62 -5.08
C SER A 122 -6.42 -8.38 -4.49
N TYR A 123 -7.07 -9.44 -4.05
CA TYR A 123 -8.22 -9.32 -3.15
C TYR A 123 -7.85 -8.49 -1.91
N THR A 124 -8.83 -7.73 -1.43
CA THR A 124 -8.73 -6.93 -0.20
C THR A 124 -8.50 -7.84 0.99
N PHE A 125 -7.46 -7.55 1.78
CA PHE A 125 -7.13 -8.32 2.99
C PHE A 125 -7.40 -7.56 4.29
N PHE A 126 -7.69 -6.27 4.23
CA PHE A 126 -8.04 -5.42 5.36
C PHE A 126 -8.78 -4.17 4.86
N VAL A 127 -9.66 -3.61 5.68
CA VAL A 127 -10.29 -2.32 5.38
C VAL A 127 -10.12 -1.42 6.60
N ALA A 128 -9.32 -0.37 6.42
CA ALA A 128 -9.13 0.70 7.40
C ALA A 128 -10.07 1.88 7.14
N ALA A 129 -10.11 2.81 8.08
CA ALA A 129 -10.71 4.13 7.91
C ALA A 129 -9.66 5.21 8.20
N MET A 130 -9.52 6.20 7.33
CA MET A 130 -8.68 7.35 7.65
C MET A 130 -9.30 8.13 8.80
N ARG A 131 -8.51 8.38 9.84
CA ARG A 131 -8.85 9.14 11.04
C ARG A 131 -7.73 10.11 11.40
N VAL A 132 -7.88 10.83 12.50
CA VAL A 132 -6.86 11.78 12.96
C VAL A 132 -6.36 11.37 14.34
N LEU A 133 -5.05 11.26 14.50
CA LEU A 133 -4.38 11.08 15.79
C LEU A 133 -4.01 12.46 16.36
N THR A 134 -4.34 12.67 17.62
CA THR A 134 -4.08 13.93 18.35
C THR A 134 -3.61 13.64 19.77
N PRO A 135 -2.99 14.59 20.48
CA PRO A 135 -2.90 14.54 21.92
C PRO A 135 -4.28 14.52 22.57
N LYS A 136 -4.39 14.02 23.83
CA LYS A 136 -5.67 13.85 24.55
C LYS A 136 -6.49 15.12 24.72
N ASP A 137 -5.83 16.27 24.79
CA ASP A 137 -6.46 17.59 24.94
C ASP A 137 -7.07 18.14 23.64
N VAL A 138 -6.88 17.47 22.51
CA VAL A 138 -7.43 17.88 21.21
C VAL A 138 -8.46 16.85 20.74
N GLN A 139 -9.70 17.30 20.57
CA GLN A 139 -10.83 16.50 20.07
C GLN A 139 -11.14 16.92 18.63
N ILE A 140 -11.33 15.96 17.75
CA ILE A 140 -11.71 16.16 16.34
C ILE A 140 -12.98 15.38 16.05
N GLU A 141 -14.07 16.10 15.84
CA GLU A 141 -15.39 15.57 15.48
C GLU A 141 -15.76 15.91 14.04
N ALA A 142 -15.23 17.02 13.52
CA ALA A 142 -15.47 17.50 12.16
C ALA A 142 -14.17 18.08 11.55
N VAL A 143 -14.13 18.22 10.21
CA VAL A 143 -12.97 18.78 9.49
C VAL A 143 -12.61 20.18 9.96
N LYS A 144 -13.61 21.00 10.29
CA LYS A 144 -13.42 22.37 10.80
C LYS A 144 -12.61 22.44 12.10
N ASP A 145 -12.63 21.38 12.92
CA ASP A 145 -11.88 21.33 14.19
C ASP A 145 -10.36 21.21 13.97
N LEU A 146 -9.95 20.94 12.74
CA LEU A 146 -8.55 20.92 12.30
C LEU A 146 -8.04 22.31 11.91
N ASN A 147 -8.90 23.33 11.77
CA ASN A 147 -8.50 24.68 11.40
C ASN A 147 -7.54 25.28 12.43
N GLY A 148 -6.47 25.91 11.93
CA GLY A 148 -5.43 26.49 12.75
C GLY A 148 -4.43 25.51 13.36
N LEU A 149 -4.66 24.19 13.27
CA LEU A 149 -3.74 23.21 13.81
C LEU A 149 -2.55 22.97 12.85
N PRO A 150 -1.33 22.80 13.38
CA PRO A 150 -0.23 22.23 12.63
C PRO A 150 -0.44 20.72 12.47
N ILE A 151 -0.46 20.25 11.21
CA ILE A 151 -0.81 18.88 10.82
C ILE A 151 0.38 18.20 10.15
N ALA A 152 0.73 16.99 10.62
CA ALA A 152 1.71 16.13 9.95
C ALA A 152 1.04 15.30 8.85
N LEU A 153 1.70 15.17 7.72
CA LEU A 153 1.33 14.25 6.64
C LEU A 153 2.47 13.28 6.36
N SER A 154 2.14 12.06 5.95
CA SER A 154 3.12 11.08 5.51
C SER A 154 3.13 11.03 3.98
N LYS A 155 4.31 11.22 3.38
CA LYS A 155 4.49 11.32 1.93
C LYS A 155 3.99 10.08 1.16
N GLY A 156 3.27 10.30 0.06
CA GLY A 156 2.79 9.25 -0.84
C GLY A 156 1.58 8.47 -0.32
N THR A 157 0.87 9.00 0.71
CA THR A 157 -0.33 8.39 1.28
C THR A 157 -1.62 8.99 0.70
N THR A 158 -2.74 8.30 0.90
CA THR A 158 -4.08 8.82 0.60
C THR A 158 -4.43 10.00 1.50
N SER A 159 -3.95 10.00 2.76
CA SER A 159 -4.13 11.11 3.69
C SER A 159 -3.40 12.37 3.23
N GLU A 160 -2.16 12.27 2.72
CA GLU A 160 -1.47 13.42 2.13
C GLU A 160 -2.29 14.01 0.97
N LYS A 161 -2.76 13.15 0.04
CA LYS A 161 -3.56 13.59 -1.10
C LYS A 161 -4.83 14.31 -0.64
N LEU A 162 -5.62 13.69 0.26
CA LEU A 162 -6.88 14.25 0.75
C LEU A 162 -6.65 15.59 1.47
N PHE A 163 -5.71 15.65 2.39
CA PHE A 163 -5.45 16.88 3.15
C PHE A 163 -4.88 18.01 2.31
N THR A 164 -4.08 17.71 1.29
CA THR A 164 -3.62 18.71 0.33
C THR A 164 -4.81 19.28 -0.48
N GLN A 165 -5.77 18.45 -0.84
CA GLN A 165 -7.00 18.90 -1.52
C GLN A 165 -7.88 19.75 -0.59
N LEU A 166 -8.08 19.33 0.66
CA LEU A 166 -8.84 20.09 1.66
C LEU A 166 -8.22 21.47 1.95
N ALA A 167 -6.89 21.57 2.03
CA ALA A 167 -6.18 22.83 2.23
C ALA A 167 -6.29 23.80 1.05
N GLY A 168 -6.68 23.32 -0.13
CA GLY A 168 -7.04 24.15 -1.29
C GLY A 168 -8.39 24.84 -1.19
N GLY A 169 -9.21 24.55 -0.16
CA GLY A 169 -10.58 25.07 -0.03
C GLY A 169 -11.10 25.13 1.39
N GLU A 170 -11.44 24.01 2.00
CA GLU A 170 -12.22 23.97 3.26
C GLU A 170 -11.36 23.99 4.53
N LEU A 171 -10.11 23.58 4.45
CA LEU A 171 -9.21 23.45 5.60
C LEU A 171 -8.19 24.58 5.65
N GLN A 172 -8.21 25.33 6.75
CA GLN A 172 -7.22 26.37 7.05
C GLN A 172 -6.23 25.85 8.10
N ALA A 173 -5.24 25.05 7.66
CA ALA A 173 -4.26 24.41 8.54
C ALA A 173 -2.85 24.47 7.94
N GLN A 174 -1.86 24.44 8.83
CA GLN A 174 -0.45 24.34 8.42
C GLN A 174 -0.08 22.88 8.20
N LEU A 175 0.14 22.48 6.96
CA LEU A 175 0.52 21.11 6.60
C LEU A 175 2.04 20.96 6.53
N THR A 176 2.58 19.93 7.17
CA THR A 176 4.00 19.54 7.07
C THR A 176 4.10 18.07 6.67
N THR A 177 4.72 17.81 5.51
CA THR A 177 4.89 16.44 5.00
C THR A 177 6.21 15.86 5.45
N TYR A 178 6.15 14.66 6.05
CA TYR A 178 7.27 13.86 6.53
C TYR A 178 7.51 12.68 5.59
N ALA A 179 8.73 12.12 5.58
CA ALA A 179 9.11 11.07 4.64
C ALA A 179 8.33 9.74 4.85
N ASN A 180 7.92 9.45 6.08
CA ASN A 180 7.19 8.23 6.43
C ASN A 180 6.31 8.41 7.68
N ASN A 181 5.50 7.40 7.99
CA ASN A 181 4.59 7.41 9.14
C ASN A 181 5.32 7.54 10.49
N GLY A 182 6.51 6.97 10.62
CA GLY A 182 7.30 7.03 11.85
C GLY A 182 7.76 8.46 12.15
N GLU A 183 8.22 9.18 11.13
CA GLU A 183 8.64 10.58 11.28
C GLU A 183 7.44 11.52 11.57
N ALA A 184 6.32 11.33 10.86
CA ALA A 184 5.09 12.10 11.11
C ALA A 184 4.58 11.87 12.54
N TYR A 185 4.55 10.62 12.99
CA TYR A 185 4.17 10.26 14.35
C TYR A 185 5.15 10.86 15.39
N LYS A 186 6.46 10.78 15.14
CA LYS A 186 7.47 11.38 16.01
C LYS A 186 7.25 12.89 16.16
N ALA A 187 6.95 13.59 15.08
CA ALA A 187 6.66 15.04 15.12
C ALA A 187 5.44 15.34 16.00
N LEU A 188 4.40 14.49 15.98
CA LEU A 188 3.25 14.62 16.90
C LEU A 188 3.67 14.38 18.35
N ARG A 189 4.47 13.35 18.63
CA ARG A 189 4.96 13.04 19.98
C ARG A 189 5.85 14.13 20.57
N GLU A 190 6.61 14.82 19.73
CA GLU A 190 7.48 15.93 20.10
C GLU A 190 6.72 17.27 20.19
N GLY A 191 5.42 17.30 19.94
CA GLY A 191 4.61 18.51 19.97
C GLY A 191 4.85 19.51 18.82
N LYS A 192 5.59 19.10 17.78
CA LYS A 192 5.83 19.91 16.57
C LYS A 192 4.58 20.10 15.73
N VAL A 193 3.66 19.14 15.80
CA VAL A 193 2.34 19.16 15.20
C VAL A 193 1.29 18.74 16.22
N ARG A 194 0.01 19.06 15.96
CA ARG A 194 -1.10 18.75 16.86
C ARG A 194 -2.05 17.69 16.30
N ALA A 195 -1.92 17.36 15.01
CA ALA A 195 -2.74 16.36 14.37
C ALA A 195 -1.92 15.56 13.35
N PHE A 196 -2.25 14.26 13.23
CA PHE A 196 -1.67 13.35 12.24
C PHE A 196 -2.79 12.50 11.64
N PRO A 197 -3.33 12.85 10.45
CA PRO A 197 -4.31 12.04 9.73
C PRO A 197 -3.64 10.84 9.06
N GLN A 198 -4.13 9.66 9.36
CA GLN A 198 -3.70 8.40 8.76
C GLN A 198 -4.77 7.33 9.03
N ASP A 199 -4.60 6.15 8.48
CA ASP A 199 -5.48 5.01 8.69
C ASP A 199 -5.47 4.57 10.17
N ASP A 200 -6.64 4.37 10.74
CA ASP A 200 -6.87 4.12 12.17
C ASP A 200 -6.00 2.99 12.74
N SER A 201 -5.90 1.90 12.01
CA SER A 201 -5.08 0.75 12.41
C SER A 201 -3.58 1.05 12.43
N LEU A 202 -3.09 1.94 11.53
CA LEU A 202 -1.70 2.41 11.54
C LEU A 202 -1.45 3.36 12.72
N LEU A 203 -2.39 4.28 12.98
CA LEU A 203 -2.31 5.20 14.13
C LEU A 203 -2.25 4.43 15.44
N LEU A 204 -3.14 3.47 15.63
CA LEU A 204 -3.17 2.61 16.82
C LEU A 204 -1.91 1.76 16.93
N GLY A 205 -1.42 1.21 15.81
CA GLY A 205 -0.19 0.42 15.78
C GLY A 205 1.07 1.22 16.15
N LEU A 206 1.18 2.47 15.72
CA LEU A 206 2.26 3.39 16.09
C LEU A 206 2.19 3.73 17.58
N ALA A 207 1.00 4.14 18.06
CA ALA A 207 0.80 4.51 19.46
C ALA A 207 1.02 3.32 20.42
N ALA A 208 0.58 2.11 20.05
CA ALA A 208 0.84 0.90 20.81
C ALA A 208 2.33 0.53 20.86
N GLY A 209 3.03 0.67 19.74
CA GLY A 209 4.47 0.43 19.66
C GLY A 209 5.30 1.36 20.55
N ASP A 210 4.79 2.56 20.81
CA ASP A 210 5.39 3.58 21.68
C ASP A 210 4.78 3.59 23.10
N LYS A 211 3.88 2.65 23.43
CA LYS A 211 3.14 2.60 24.70
C LYS A 211 2.41 3.91 25.03
N ALA A 212 1.91 4.60 24.01
CA ALA A 212 1.35 5.93 24.11
C ALA A 212 -0.17 6.01 23.87
N LEU A 213 -0.88 4.87 23.88
CA LEU A 213 -2.33 4.81 23.64
C LEU A 213 -3.12 5.67 24.65
N ASP A 214 -2.66 5.72 25.90
CA ASP A 214 -3.32 6.53 26.95
C ASP A 214 -3.08 8.03 26.83
N ALA A 215 -2.03 8.42 26.11
CA ALA A 215 -1.64 9.83 25.92
C ALA A 215 -2.22 10.45 24.65
N LEU A 216 -2.76 9.64 23.76
CA LEU A 216 -3.22 10.04 22.42
C LEU A 216 -4.72 9.73 22.24
N ASN A 217 -5.33 10.39 21.29
CA ASN A 217 -6.72 10.22 20.90
C ASN A 217 -6.82 9.97 19.39
N VAL A 218 -7.53 8.92 18.99
CA VAL A 218 -7.90 8.69 17.59
C VAL A 218 -9.33 9.21 17.41
N SER A 219 -9.53 10.15 16.50
CA SER A 219 -10.82 10.79 16.27
C SER A 219 -11.94 9.80 15.94
N SER A 220 -13.17 10.12 16.31
CA SER A 220 -14.35 9.39 15.86
C SER A 220 -14.67 9.66 14.38
N LEU A 221 -14.22 10.79 13.85
CA LEU A 221 -14.38 11.20 12.46
C LEU A 221 -13.67 10.23 11.52
N ALA A 222 -14.42 9.55 10.66
CA ALA A 222 -13.89 8.73 9.57
C ALA A 222 -13.94 9.54 8.27
N LEU A 223 -12.80 9.67 7.59
CA LEU A 223 -12.64 10.51 6.40
C LEU A 223 -12.71 9.69 5.09
N SER A 224 -12.37 8.40 5.15
CA SER A 224 -12.37 7.51 3.99
C SER A 224 -12.54 6.04 4.38
N VAL A 225 -12.76 5.20 3.37
CA VAL A 225 -12.67 3.74 3.43
C VAL A 225 -11.44 3.31 2.64
N GLU A 226 -10.50 2.64 3.30
CA GLU A 226 -9.17 2.31 2.81
C GLU A 226 -8.99 0.78 2.69
N PRO A 227 -9.40 0.15 1.57
CA PRO A 227 -9.17 -1.28 1.37
C PRO A 227 -7.71 -1.54 1.02
N TYR A 228 -7.02 -2.34 1.83
CA TYR A 228 -5.64 -2.74 1.59
C TYR A 228 -5.56 -4.01 0.77
N ALA A 229 -4.64 -4.02 -0.18
CA ALA A 229 -4.36 -5.16 -1.03
C ALA A 229 -2.86 -5.25 -1.37
N VAL A 230 -2.40 -6.43 -1.74
CA VAL A 230 -1.04 -6.63 -2.27
C VAL A 230 -0.98 -6.07 -3.68
N MET A 231 0.08 -5.31 -3.99
CA MET A 231 0.30 -4.82 -5.36
C MET A 231 1.23 -5.74 -6.13
N VAL A 232 0.89 -5.95 -7.39
CA VAL A 232 1.72 -6.56 -8.43
C VAL A 232 1.86 -5.60 -9.62
N ARG A 233 2.84 -5.82 -10.49
CA ARG A 233 2.97 -5.03 -11.72
C ARG A 233 1.71 -5.13 -12.56
N LYS A 234 1.38 -4.04 -13.24
CA LYS A 234 0.24 -3.98 -14.15
C LYS A 234 0.36 -5.05 -15.23
N GLY A 235 -0.69 -5.86 -15.38
CA GLY A 235 -0.74 -6.93 -16.38
C GLY A 235 0.00 -8.22 -16.00
N ASP A 236 0.60 -8.32 -14.82
CA ASP A 236 1.21 -9.56 -14.31
C ASP A 236 0.13 -10.52 -13.79
N THR A 237 -0.72 -10.99 -14.70
CA THR A 237 -1.93 -11.74 -14.37
C THR A 237 -1.64 -13.11 -13.78
N ALA A 238 -0.52 -13.74 -14.16
CA ALA A 238 -0.10 -15.03 -13.63
C ALA A 238 0.25 -14.93 -12.14
N LEU A 239 1.10 -13.96 -11.76
CA LEU A 239 1.43 -13.73 -10.35
C LEU A 239 0.20 -13.30 -9.55
N LEU A 240 -0.62 -12.39 -10.09
CA LEU A 240 -1.83 -11.93 -9.43
C LEU A 240 -2.79 -13.08 -9.13
N ALA A 241 -3.00 -13.99 -10.09
CA ALA A 241 -3.86 -15.16 -9.91
C ALA A 241 -3.37 -16.07 -8.78
N VAL A 242 -2.05 -16.24 -8.63
CA VAL A 242 -1.46 -17.04 -7.54
C VAL A 242 -1.65 -16.34 -6.18
N VAL A 243 -1.45 -15.04 -6.11
CA VAL A 243 -1.67 -14.25 -4.88
C VAL A 243 -3.16 -14.31 -4.48
N ASP A 244 -4.08 -14.11 -5.42
CA ASP A 244 -5.52 -14.18 -5.16
C ASP A 244 -5.96 -15.57 -4.69
N ARG A 245 -5.44 -16.63 -5.31
CA ARG A 245 -5.71 -18.01 -4.89
C ARG A 245 -5.21 -18.29 -3.47
N SER A 246 -4.01 -17.78 -3.13
CA SER A 246 -3.48 -17.87 -1.76
C SER A 246 -4.41 -17.21 -0.75
N LEU A 247 -4.85 -15.97 -1.03
CA LEU A 247 -5.78 -15.24 -0.16
C LEU A 247 -7.13 -15.95 -0.06
N ALA A 248 -7.71 -16.38 -1.18
CA ALA A 248 -8.99 -17.09 -1.19
C ALA A 248 -8.93 -18.39 -0.35
N ARG A 249 -7.80 -19.13 -0.45
CA ARG A 249 -7.58 -20.36 0.34
C ARG A 249 -7.58 -20.06 1.85
N ILE A 250 -6.82 -19.09 2.31
CA ILE A 250 -6.75 -18.75 3.75
C ILE A 250 -8.05 -18.12 4.26
N TYR A 251 -8.84 -17.47 3.41
CA TYR A 251 -10.18 -16.99 3.77
C TYR A 251 -11.13 -18.16 3.94
N ALA A 252 -11.17 -19.09 2.97
CA ALA A 252 -12.07 -20.24 3.00
C ALA A 252 -11.74 -21.24 4.14
N SER A 253 -10.45 -21.43 4.47
CA SER A 253 -10.02 -22.29 5.57
C SER A 253 -10.20 -21.66 6.97
N GLY A 254 -10.39 -20.34 7.03
CA GLY A 254 -10.42 -19.61 8.30
C GLY A 254 -9.04 -19.30 8.89
N GLU A 255 -7.94 -19.71 8.28
CA GLU A 255 -6.56 -19.40 8.71
C GLU A 255 -6.34 -17.89 8.87
N ILE A 256 -7.04 -17.07 8.07
CA ILE A 256 -6.98 -15.62 8.16
C ILE A 256 -7.32 -15.08 9.54
N ASN A 257 -8.19 -15.76 10.32
CA ASN A 257 -8.56 -15.33 11.67
C ASN A 257 -7.38 -15.48 12.63
N ALA A 258 -6.64 -16.58 12.55
CA ALA A 258 -5.44 -16.77 13.38
C ALA A 258 -4.34 -15.77 13.01
N LEU A 259 -4.14 -15.47 11.72
CA LEU A 259 -3.23 -14.43 11.27
C LEU A 259 -3.66 -13.04 11.75
N TYR A 260 -4.96 -12.75 11.71
CA TYR A 260 -5.51 -11.52 12.26
C TYR A 260 -5.23 -11.40 13.75
N ASP A 261 -5.57 -12.41 14.52
CA ASP A 261 -5.40 -12.41 15.97
C ASP A 261 -3.93 -12.26 16.38
N LYS A 262 -3.00 -12.89 15.67
CA LYS A 262 -1.55 -12.74 15.88
C LYS A 262 -1.09 -11.29 15.87
N TRP A 263 -1.63 -10.45 14.98
CA TRP A 263 -1.14 -9.09 14.76
C TRP A 263 -2.01 -8.00 15.37
N PHE A 264 -3.30 -8.27 15.55
CA PHE A 264 -4.28 -7.28 16.02
C PHE A 264 -4.83 -7.55 17.41
N LYS A 265 -4.44 -8.67 18.05
CA LYS A 265 -4.80 -9.00 19.44
C LYS A 265 -3.53 -9.36 20.21
N THR A 266 -2.76 -8.35 20.57
CA THR A 266 -1.55 -8.48 21.40
C THR A 266 -1.78 -7.77 22.73
N ASP A 267 -0.89 -7.97 23.70
CA ASP A 267 -0.95 -7.27 25.00
C ASP A 267 -0.92 -5.74 24.84
N ALA A 268 -0.22 -5.24 23.81
CA ALA A 268 -0.07 -3.82 23.56
C ALA A 268 -1.16 -3.24 22.63
N LEU A 269 -1.86 -4.08 21.84
CA LEU A 269 -2.78 -3.62 20.81
C LEU A 269 -3.96 -4.58 20.65
N THR A 270 -5.18 -4.07 20.78
CA THR A 270 -6.39 -4.81 20.42
C THR A 270 -7.21 -4.02 19.41
N ILE A 271 -7.25 -4.50 18.16
CA ILE A 271 -8.12 -3.97 17.11
C ILE A 271 -9.14 -5.06 16.76
N LYS A 272 -10.41 -4.78 16.99
CA LYS A 272 -11.50 -5.69 16.60
C LYS A 272 -11.65 -5.68 15.08
N MET A 273 -11.82 -6.87 14.49
CA MET A 273 -12.05 -7.00 13.05
C MET A 273 -13.34 -6.26 12.66
N GLY A 274 -13.19 -5.24 11.82
CA GLY A 274 -14.32 -4.46 11.30
C GLY A 274 -15.21 -5.29 10.37
N ARG A 275 -16.45 -4.83 10.20
CA ARG A 275 -17.43 -5.49 9.31
C ARG A 275 -16.90 -5.59 7.88
N LEU A 276 -16.40 -4.48 7.31
CA LEU A 276 -15.91 -4.46 5.92
C LEU A 276 -14.73 -5.41 5.70
N THR A 277 -13.82 -5.53 6.69
CA THR A 277 -12.72 -6.52 6.62
C THR A 277 -13.27 -7.94 6.62
N ARG A 278 -14.24 -8.26 7.48
CA ARG A 278 -14.88 -9.58 7.52
C ARG A 278 -15.64 -9.89 6.22
N ASP A 279 -16.36 -8.90 5.70
CA ASP A 279 -17.10 -9.04 4.44
C ASP A 279 -16.15 -9.30 3.26
N SER A 280 -14.93 -8.72 3.25
CA SER A 280 -13.92 -8.98 2.21
C SER A 280 -13.37 -10.41 2.24
N PHE A 281 -13.43 -11.10 3.38
CA PHE A 281 -13.03 -12.51 3.49
C PHE A 281 -14.12 -13.46 3.00
N THR A 282 -15.39 -13.13 3.26
CA THR A 282 -16.54 -13.94 2.81
C THR A 282 -16.91 -13.70 1.35
N ARG A 283 -16.60 -12.52 0.83
CA ARG A 283 -16.85 -12.08 -0.55
C ARG A 283 -15.62 -11.37 -1.09
N PRO A 284 -14.55 -12.11 -1.45
CA PRO A 284 -13.32 -11.52 -1.94
C PRO A 284 -13.56 -10.56 -3.11
N ASN A 285 -13.02 -9.37 -3.03
CA ASN A 285 -13.23 -8.32 -4.02
C ASN A 285 -11.98 -7.44 -4.16
N LYS A 286 -11.98 -6.57 -5.17
CA LYS A 286 -10.91 -5.63 -5.50
C LYS A 286 -11.45 -4.20 -5.62
N GLN A 287 -12.46 -3.87 -4.82
CA GLN A 287 -13.08 -2.54 -4.85
C GLN A 287 -12.08 -1.47 -4.39
N ALA A 288 -12.08 -0.34 -5.10
CA ALA A 288 -11.27 0.81 -4.72
C ALA A 288 -11.84 1.51 -3.49
N GLY A 289 -10.95 2.14 -2.72
CA GLY A 289 -11.30 3.00 -1.60
C GLY A 289 -12.03 4.26 -2.04
N VAL A 290 -12.79 4.82 -1.11
CA VAL A 290 -13.59 6.04 -1.33
C VAL A 290 -13.36 7.04 -0.19
N ALA A 291 -13.30 8.31 -0.52
CA ALA A 291 -13.41 9.38 0.46
C ALA A 291 -14.87 9.53 0.89
N MET A 292 -15.12 9.52 2.20
CA MET A 292 -16.49 9.62 2.75
C MET A 292 -17.00 11.06 2.78
N LEU A 293 -16.08 12.02 2.79
CA LEU A 293 -16.36 13.43 2.76
C LEU A 293 -16.12 13.97 1.35
N LEU A 294 -17.02 14.82 0.85
CA LEU A 294 -16.86 15.65 -0.35
C LEU A 294 -16.97 14.93 -1.71
N GLY A 295 -17.37 13.66 -1.79
CA GLY A 295 -17.50 12.96 -3.08
C GLY A 295 -16.18 12.81 -3.87
N TYR A 296 -15.05 12.97 -3.21
CA TYR A 296 -13.73 12.76 -3.83
C TYR A 296 -13.37 11.27 -3.89
N SER A 297 -12.90 10.80 -5.05
CA SER A 297 -12.21 9.52 -5.13
C SER A 297 -10.76 9.68 -4.62
N ILE A 298 -10.37 8.82 -3.71
CA ILE A 298 -8.98 8.70 -3.26
C ILE A 298 -8.12 7.91 -4.25
#